data_eb83260f3ea46d951038b456f91eff4b
#
_entry.id   eb83260f3ea46d951038b456f91eff4b
#
_cell.length_a   1.000
_cell.length_b   1.000
_cell.length_c   1.000
_cell.angle_alpha   90.00
_cell.angle_beta   90.00
_cell.angle_gamma   90.00
#
_symmetry.space_group_name_H-M   'P 1'
#
loop_
_entity.id
_entity.type
_entity.pdbx_description
1 polymer ?
#
loop_
_entity_poly.entity_id
_entity_poly.type
_entity_poly.pdbx_seq_one_letter_code
_entity_poly.pdbx_strand_id
1 'polypeptide(L)'
;ANYLSVGQIYLLANPLLREPLKPEHIKPRLLGHWGTTPGLNFIYAHLNRVIRTSDLDVIYICGPGHGGPGMVANTYLEGTYTEIYPEVTRDAEGLRKLFRQFSFPGGIPSHAAPETPGSIHEGGELGYALVHAYGAALDNPDLVVACVVGDGEAETGPLATSWHSNKFVNPQHDGVVLPILHLNGYKIANPTVL
;
A
#
# COMPACT_ATOMS: atom_id res chain seq x y z
N ALA A 1 5.70 8.00 7.60
CA ALA A 1 4.88 7.53 6.49
C ALA A 1 3.68 8.44 6.23
N ASN A 2 2.86 8.78 7.23
CA ASN A 2 1.64 9.60 7.04
C ASN A 2 1.92 10.93 6.34
N TYR A 3 2.97 11.67 6.75
CA TYR A 3 3.34 12.91 6.08
C TYR A 3 3.70 12.71 4.60
N LEU A 4 4.47 11.67 4.29
CA LEU A 4 4.85 11.36 2.91
C LEU A 4 3.63 10.96 2.06
N SER A 5 2.67 10.29 2.66
CA SER A 5 1.41 9.95 1.98
C SER A 5 0.59 11.19 1.65
N VAL A 6 0.45 12.11 2.61
CA VAL A 6 -0.23 13.41 2.39
C VAL A 6 0.52 14.24 1.35
N GLY A 7 1.85 14.29 1.43
CA GLY A 7 2.67 15.02 0.48
C GLY A 7 2.47 14.57 -0.95
N GLN A 8 2.37 13.26 -1.19
CA GLN A 8 2.09 12.71 -2.52
C GLN A 8 0.74 13.19 -3.08
N ILE A 9 -0.27 13.34 -2.24
CA ILE A 9 -1.61 13.77 -2.67
C ILE A 9 -1.64 15.28 -2.94
N TYR A 10 -1.03 16.09 -2.06
CA TYR A 10 -1.28 17.52 -2.00
C TYR A 10 -0.12 18.40 -2.44
N LEU A 11 1.16 17.98 -2.26
CA LEU A 11 2.28 18.89 -2.41
C LEU A 11 2.93 18.81 -3.81
N LEU A 12 3.16 19.98 -4.38
CA LEU A 12 3.94 20.19 -5.60
C LEU A 12 5.37 20.64 -5.30
N ALA A 13 5.54 21.41 -4.24
CA ALA A 13 6.82 22.00 -3.83
C ALA A 13 6.92 22.07 -2.29
N ASN A 14 8.07 22.56 -1.79
CA ASN A 14 8.34 22.71 -0.35
C ASN A 14 8.12 21.42 0.47
N PRO A 15 8.70 20.27 0.05
CA PRO A 15 8.38 18.97 0.65
C PRO A 15 8.85 18.83 2.10
N LEU A 16 9.75 19.68 2.57
CA LEU A 16 10.24 19.68 3.95
C LEU A 16 9.63 20.80 4.82
N LEU A 17 8.64 21.54 4.28
CA LEU A 17 7.96 22.65 4.95
C LEU A 17 8.96 23.67 5.57
N ARG A 18 10.04 23.99 4.84
CA ARG A 18 11.07 24.94 5.30
C ARG A 18 10.59 26.38 5.35
N GLU A 19 9.51 26.67 4.67
CA GLU A 19 8.79 27.94 4.71
C GLU A 19 7.28 27.67 4.89
N PRO A 20 6.48 28.66 5.31
CA PRO A 20 5.03 28.54 5.37
C PRO A 20 4.45 28.11 4.02
N LEU A 21 3.41 27.26 4.07
CA LEU A 21 2.72 26.82 2.86
C LEU A 21 2.08 28.02 2.14
N LYS A 22 2.21 27.99 0.82
CA LYS A 22 1.61 28.96 -0.10
C LYS A 22 0.79 28.20 -1.16
N PRO A 23 -0.15 28.86 -1.85
CA PRO A 23 -0.94 28.22 -2.91
C PRO A 23 -0.11 27.53 -3.99
N GLU A 24 1.01 28.12 -4.39
CA GLU A 24 1.92 27.56 -5.40
C GLU A 24 2.63 26.27 -4.97
N HIS A 25 2.63 25.95 -3.67
CA HIS A 25 3.17 24.70 -3.15
C HIS A 25 2.19 23.54 -3.28
N ILE A 26 0.91 23.83 -3.56
CA ILE A 26 -0.17 22.85 -3.61
C ILE A 26 -0.41 22.45 -5.07
N LYS A 27 -0.69 21.18 -5.30
CA LYS A 27 -1.03 20.69 -6.64
C LYS A 27 -2.31 21.35 -7.15
N PRO A 28 -2.37 21.76 -8.42
CA PRO A 28 -3.57 22.39 -9.00
C PRO A 28 -4.73 21.40 -9.13
N ARG A 29 -4.44 20.09 -9.16
CA ARG A 29 -5.41 19.00 -9.17
C ARG A 29 -5.07 18.03 -8.05
N LEU A 30 -5.97 17.93 -7.08
CA LEU A 30 -5.82 17.03 -5.94
C LEU A 30 -6.45 15.68 -6.29
N LEU A 31 -5.63 14.64 -6.34
CA LEU A 31 -6.04 13.27 -6.59
C LEU A 31 -5.43 12.36 -5.52
N GLY A 32 -6.20 11.39 -5.07
CA GLY A 32 -5.76 10.42 -4.09
C GLY A 32 -6.69 10.35 -2.88
N HIS A 33 -6.49 9.32 -2.07
CA HIS A 33 -7.33 9.02 -0.93
C HIS A 33 -6.49 8.95 0.34
N TRP A 34 -6.93 9.71 1.34
CA TRP A 34 -6.26 9.77 2.64
C TRP A 34 -6.86 8.82 3.67
N GLY A 35 -8.16 8.60 3.64
CA GLY A 35 -8.93 7.97 4.72
C GLY A 35 -8.41 6.60 5.20
N THR A 36 -8.00 5.73 4.29
CA THR A 36 -7.46 4.41 4.61
C THR A 36 -5.96 4.43 4.96
N THR A 37 -5.23 5.44 4.51
CA THR A 37 -3.76 5.47 4.56
C THR A 37 -3.17 5.41 5.98
N PRO A 38 -3.70 6.13 6.99
CA PRO A 38 -3.16 6.04 8.35
C PRO A 38 -3.22 4.64 8.94
N GLY A 39 -4.32 3.92 8.71
CA GLY A 39 -4.48 2.54 9.16
C GLY A 39 -3.52 1.59 8.44
N LEU A 40 -3.35 1.74 7.13
CA LEU A 40 -2.38 0.97 6.36
C LEU A 40 -0.95 1.20 6.84
N ASN A 41 -0.57 2.44 7.10
CA ASN A 41 0.74 2.78 7.65
C ASN A 41 0.95 2.19 9.06
N PHE A 42 -0.11 2.16 9.88
CA PHE A 42 -0.08 1.53 11.19
C PHE A 42 0.16 0.02 11.08
N ILE A 43 -0.59 -0.66 10.23
CA ILE A 43 -0.43 -2.10 9.97
C ILE A 43 0.99 -2.39 9.47
N TYR A 44 1.46 -1.65 8.48
CA TYR A 44 2.79 -1.81 7.90
C TYR A 44 3.90 -1.68 8.94
N ALA A 45 3.84 -0.64 9.78
CA ALA A 45 4.84 -0.42 10.83
C ALA A 45 4.87 -1.56 11.87
N HIS A 46 3.71 -2.12 12.23
CA HIS A 46 3.62 -3.25 13.14
C HIS A 46 4.09 -4.56 12.50
N LEU A 47 3.76 -4.79 11.22
CA LEU A 47 4.29 -5.93 10.49
C LEU A 47 5.82 -5.89 10.40
N ASN A 48 6.41 -4.75 10.08
CA ASN A 48 7.87 -4.58 10.07
C ASN A 48 8.51 -4.91 11.42
N ARG A 49 7.84 -4.55 12.52
CA ARG A 49 8.29 -4.94 13.85
C ARG A 49 8.29 -6.46 14.02
N VAL A 50 7.23 -7.13 13.62
CA VAL A 50 7.12 -8.60 13.71
C VAL A 50 8.17 -9.27 12.81
N ILE A 51 8.30 -8.83 11.57
CA ILE A 51 9.28 -9.34 10.61
C ILE A 51 10.68 -9.31 11.23
N ARG A 52 11.10 -8.16 11.76
CA ARG A 52 12.44 -7.97 12.33
C ARG A 52 12.68 -8.74 13.64
N THR A 53 11.65 -8.95 14.45
CA THR A 53 11.81 -9.69 15.73
C THR A 53 11.78 -11.18 15.54
N SER A 54 11.15 -11.69 14.49
CA SER A 54 10.94 -13.11 14.23
C SER A 54 11.68 -13.62 12.99
N ASP A 55 12.42 -12.74 12.31
CA ASP A 55 13.20 -13.05 11.09
C ASP A 55 12.35 -13.76 10.03
N LEU A 56 11.22 -13.16 9.67
CA LEU A 56 10.24 -13.73 8.75
C LEU A 56 10.43 -13.21 7.33
N ASP A 57 10.22 -14.10 6.36
CA ASP A 57 10.00 -13.74 4.96
C ASP A 57 8.54 -13.38 4.77
N VAL A 58 8.27 -12.12 4.39
CA VAL A 58 6.90 -11.62 4.29
C VAL A 58 6.66 -10.86 2.99
N ILE A 59 5.54 -11.16 2.33
CA ILE A 59 4.97 -10.31 1.28
C ILE A 59 3.78 -9.55 1.89
N TYR A 60 3.74 -8.22 1.68
CA TYR A 60 2.63 -7.36 2.06
C TYR A 60 1.76 -7.05 0.86
N ILE A 61 0.46 -7.36 0.96
CA ILE A 61 -0.54 -7.05 -0.07
C ILE A 61 -1.53 -6.01 0.48
N CYS A 62 -1.66 -4.91 -0.26
CA CYS A 62 -2.55 -3.81 0.08
C CYS A 62 -3.88 -3.93 -0.68
N GLY A 63 -4.87 -4.61 -0.11
CA GLY A 63 -6.18 -4.77 -0.70
C GLY A 63 -6.93 -3.44 -0.89
N PRO A 64 -7.00 -2.54 0.10
CA PRO A 64 -7.52 -1.19 -0.13
C PRO A 64 -6.54 -0.37 -0.97
N GLY A 65 -6.47 -0.68 -2.27
CA GLY A 65 -5.48 -0.16 -3.20
C GLY A 65 -5.41 1.36 -3.31
N HIS A 66 -6.53 2.05 -3.05
CA HIS A 66 -6.57 3.51 -2.96
C HIS A 66 -5.67 4.08 -1.86
N GLY A 67 -5.15 3.25 -0.95
CA GLY A 67 -4.10 3.59 0.01
C GLY A 67 -2.67 3.47 -0.53
N GLY A 68 -2.49 3.35 -1.84
CA GLY A 68 -1.18 3.28 -2.51
C GLY A 68 -0.14 4.29 -2.05
N PRO A 69 -0.51 5.56 -1.72
CA PRO A 69 0.44 6.50 -1.14
C PRO A 69 1.14 6.00 0.12
N GLY A 70 0.47 5.17 0.92
CA GLY A 70 1.08 4.55 2.10
C GLY A 70 2.17 3.55 1.75
N MET A 71 1.95 2.72 0.73
CA MET A 71 2.97 1.77 0.27
C MET A 71 4.21 2.48 -0.26
N VAL A 72 4.02 3.47 -1.13
CA VAL A 72 5.11 4.30 -1.66
C VAL A 72 5.87 5.00 -0.54
N ALA A 73 5.16 5.56 0.43
CA ALA A 73 5.76 6.23 1.58
C ALA A 73 6.65 5.28 2.41
N ASN A 74 6.17 4.07 2.66
CA ASN A 74 6.91 3.09 3.45
C ASN A 74 8.14 2.54 2.71
N THR A 75 8.00 2.16 1.44
CA THR A 75 9.13 1.69 0.63
C THR A 75 10.20 2.78 0.42
N TYR A 76 9.79 4.04 0.33
CA TYR A 76 10.74 5.16 0.32
C TYR A 76 11.47 5.32 1.65
N LEU A 77 10.77 5.20 2.78
CA LEU A 77 11.39 5.27 4.11
C LEU A 77 12.38 4.14 4.38
N GLU A 78 12.10 2.95 3.87
CA GLU A 78 12.98 1.79 3.96
C GLU A 78 14.24 1.94 3.09
N GLY A 79 14.15 2.71 2.01
CA GLY A 79 15.22 2.89 1.04
C GLY A 79 15.05 2.10 -0.25
N THR A 80 14.24 1.04 -0.24
CA THR A 80 13.98 0.18 -1.41
C THR A 80 13.51 0.97 -2.63
N TYR A 81 12.67 2.00 -2.40
CA TYR A 81 12.21 2.86 -3.49
C TYR A 81 13.35 3.54 -4.24
N THR A 82 14.34 4.08 -3.50
CA THR A 82 15.51 4.76 -4.07
C THR A 82 16.50 3.76 -4.70
N GLU A 83 16.55 2.52 -4.24
CA GLU A 83 17.37 1.48 -4.87
C GLU A 83 16.89 1.15 -6.28
N ILE A 84 15.58 1.13 -6.51
CA ILE A 84 14.97 0.83 -7.82
C ILE A 84 14.88 2.09 -8.70
N TYR A 85 14.58 3.25 -8.07
CA TYR A 85 14.44 4.54 -8.73
C TYR A 85 15.46 5.54 -8.16
N PRO A 86 16.75 5.45 -8.57
CA PRO A 86 17.85 6.22 -7.97
C PRO A 86 17.74 7.73 -8.19
N GLU A 87 16.91 8.17 -9.15
CA GLU A 87 16.61 9.59 -9.35
C GLU A 87 15.67 10.17 -8.27
N VAL A 88 14.99 9.31 -7.51
CA VAL A 88 14.18 9.69 -6.34
C VAL A 88 15.03 9.53 -5.09
N THR A 89 15.91 10.50 -4.88
CA THR A 89 16.90 10.51 -3.78
C THR A 89 16.27 10.73 -2.41
N ARG A 90 17.00 10.37 -1.34
CA ARG A 90 16.52 10.53 0.05
C ARG A 90 16.85 11.93 0.61
N ASP A 91 16.48 12.97 -0.14
CA ASP A 91 16.65 14.37 0.21
C ASP A 91 15.45 15.22 -0.23
N ALA A 92 15.54 16.55 -0.12
CA ALA A 92 14.45 17.44 -0.48
C ALA A 92 14.08 17.37 -1.97
N GLU A 93 15.04 17.14 -2.85
CA GLU A 93 14.79 17.03 -4.30
C GLU A 93 14.11 15.69 -4.63
N GLY A 94 14.59 14.60 -4.06
CA GLY A 94 13.95 13.30 -4.22
C GLY A 94 12.53 13.27 -3.66
N LEU A 95 12.30 13.87 -2.49
CA LEU A 95 10.94 14.03 -1.95
C LEU A 95 10.05 14.86 -2.87
N ARG A 96 10.58 15.91 -3.48
CA ARG A 96 9.83 16.72 -4.44
C ARG A 96 9.43 15.89 -5.66
N LYS A 97 10.32 15.05 -6.18
CA LYS A 97 10.03 14.13 -7.28
C LYS A 97 8.99 13.10 -6.87
N LEU A 98 9.16 12.47 -5.70
CA LEU A 98 8.22 11.49 -5.16
C LEU A 98 6.79 12.05 -5.06
N PHE A 99 6.65 13.28 -4.57
CA PHE A 99 5.32 13.91 -4.46
C PHE A 99 4.74 14.27 -5.83
N ARG A 100 5.57 14.81 -6.72
CA ARG A 100 5.11 15.24 -8.05
C ARG A 100 4.63 14.12 -8.94
N GLN A 101 5.31 12.97 -8.91
CA GLN A 101 5.00 11.84 -9.79
C GLN A 101 3.70 11.12 -9.46
N PHE A 102 3.20 11.27 -8.22
CA PHE A 102 1.98 10.59 -7.78
C PHE A 102 0.77 11.06 -8.57
N SER A 103 0.07 10.09 -9.18
CA SER A 103 -1.13 10.31 -10.00
C SER A 103 -0.91 11.32 -11.14
N PHE A 104 0.28 11.32 -11.72
CA PHE A 104 0.68 12.18 -12.82
C PHE A 104 1.08 11.34 -14.04
N PRO A 105 0.79 11.78 -15.27
CA PRO A 105 1.19 11.04 -16.49
C PRO A 105 2.70 10.76 -16.52
N GLY A 106 3.05 9.49 -16.72
CA GLY A 106 4.45 9.04 -16.69
C GLY A 106 5.05 8.87 -15.28
N GLY A 107 4.25 9.11 -14.24
CA GLY A 107 4.59 8.84 -12.85
C GLY A 107 4.00 7.54 -12.34
N ILE A 108 3.67 7.50 -11.06
CA ILE A 108 3.08 6.32 -10.41
C ILE A 108 1.55 6.46 -10.31
N PRO A 109 0.81 5.33 -10.35
CA PRO A 109 -0.64 5.32 -10.18
C PRO A 109 -1.07 5.82 -8.80
N SER A 110 -2.34 6.23 -8.68
CA SER A 110 -2.94 6.64 -7.41
C SER A 110 -3.24 5.46 -6.47
N HIS A 111 -3.30 4.26 -7.00
CA HIS A 111 -3.56 3.01 -6.28
C HIS A 111 -2.31 2.16 -6.15
N ALA A 112 -2.35 1.17 -5.25
CA ALA A 112 -1.29 0.19 -5.15
C ALA A 112 -1.05 -0.47 -6.51
N ALA A 113 0.21 -0.56 -6.91
CA ALA A 113 0.58 -1.07 -8.23
C ALA A 113 2.00 -1.67 -8.21
N PRO A 114 2.31 -2.58 -9.15
CA PRO A 114 3.62 -3.23 -9.23
C PRO A 114 4.79 -2.28 -9.45
N GLU A 115 4.54 -1.05 -9.90
CA GLU A 115 5.57 0.00 -10.00
C GLU A 115 6.12 0.42 -8.63
N THR A 116 5.38 0.17 -7.54
CA THR A 116 5.92 0.32 -6.19
C THR A 116 6.80 -0.90 -5.88
N PRO A 117 8.10 -0.72 -5.58
CA PRO A 117 9.00 -1.83 -5.33
C PRO A 117 8.48 -2.81 -4.29
N GLY A 118 8.49 -4.11 -4.64
CA GLY A 118 7.98 -5.18 -3.79
C GLY A 118 6.47 -5.40 -3.84
N SER A 119 5.70 -4.55 -4.51
CA SER A 119 4.27 -4.79 -4.72
C SER A 119 4.04 -5.81 -5.84
N ILE A 120 3.23 -6.82 -5.57
CA ILE A 120 2.81 -7.83 -6.56
C ILE A 120 1.32 -7.68 -6.92
N HIS A 121 0.64 -6.71 -6.33
CA HIS A 121 -0.81 -6.53 -6.44
C HIS A 121 -1.13 -5.18 -7.08
N GLU A 122 -2.04 -5.20 -8.03
CA GLU A 122 -2.69 -4.02 -8.60
C GLU A 122 -4.00 -3.80 -7.85
N GLY A 123 -4.10 -2.65 -7.17
CA GLY A 123 -5.19 -2.36 -6.24
C GLY A 123 -6.36 -1.56 -6.82
N GLY A 124 -6.42 -1.37 -8.14
CA GLY A 124 -7.49 -0.62 -8.79
C GLY A 124 -8.85 -1.32 -8.76
N GLU A 125 -8.85 -2.65 -8.72
CA GLU A 125 -10.06 -3.47 -8.63
C GLU A 125 -10.15 -4.12 -7.25
N LEU A 126 -11.27 -3.93 -6.55
CA LEU A 126 -11.49 -4.48 -5.23
C LEU A 126 -11.88 -5.98 -5.28
N GLY A 127 -11.39 -6.74 -4.30
CA GLY A 127 -11.77 -8.12 -4.05
C GLY A 127 -10.76 -9.17 -4.50
N TYR A 128 -9.69 -8.78 -5.18
CA TYR A 128 -8.69 -9.72 -5.70
C TYR A 128 -7.45 -9.89 -4.79
N ALA A 129 -7.29 -9.05 -3.78
CA ALA A 129 -6.12 -9.07 -2.90
C ALA A 129 -5.90 -10.44 -2.25
N LEU A 130 -6.97 -11.04 -1.74
CA LEU A 130 -6.88 -12.30 -0.99
C LEU A 130 -6.52 -13.49 -1.89
N VAL A 131 -7.05 -13.56 -3.12
CA VAL A 131 -6.66 -14.64 -4.05
C VAL A 131 -5.22 -14.49 -4.53
N HIS A 132 -4.73 -13.27 -4.70
CA HIS A 132 -3.32 -13.01 -4.98
C HIS A 132 -2.43 -13.46 -3.81
N ALA A 133 -2.88 -13.22 -2.57
CA ALA A 133 -2.16 -13.68 -1.39
C ALA A 133 -2.05 -15.22 -1.35
N TYR A 134 -3.13 -15.92 -1.63
CA TYR A 134 -3.10 -17.37 -1.71
C TYR A 134 -2.20 -17.87 -2.84
N GLY A 135 -2.27 -17.23 -4.01
CA GLY A 135 -1.39 -17.57 -5.13
C GLY A 135 0.10 -17.37 -4.80
N ALA A 136 0.43 -16.31 -4.09
CA ALA A 136 1.82 -16.05 -3.67
C ALA A 136 2.33 -17.04 -2.61
N ALA A 137 1.44 -17.61 -1.80
CA ALA A 137 1.78 -18.57 -0.76
C ALA A 137 2.04 -19.98 -1.29
N LEU A 138 1.53 -20.34 -2.48
CA LEU A 138 1.73 -21.67 -3.05
C LEU A 138 3.21 -21.97 -3.31
N ASP A 139 3.65 -23.18 -2.97
CA ASP A 139 5.03 -23.66 -3.14
C ASP A 139 6.11 -22.85 -2.39
N ASN A 140 5.71 -22.04 -1.39
CA ASN A 140 6.63 -21.21 -0.58
C ASN A 140 6.42 -21.46 0.92
N PRO A 141 6.87 -22.59 1.49
CA PRO A 141 6.52 -23.00 2.85
C PRO A 141 7.03 -22.05 3.95
N ASP A 142 8.07 -21.26 3.68
CA ASP A 142 8.65 -20.32 4.64
C ASP A 142 8.04 -18.91 4.54
N LEU A 143 7.17 -18.69 3.58
CA LEU A 143 6.60 -17.37 3.29
C LEU A 143 5.34 -17.08 4.10
N VAL A 144 5.26 -15.89 4.67
CA VAL A 144 4.03 -15.30 5.21
C VAL A 144 3.52 -14.23 4.26
N VAL A 145 2.30 -14.36 3.77
CA VAL A 145 1.67 -13.34 2.95
C VAL A 145 0.65 -12.56 3.79
N ALA A 146 1.03 -11.37 4.22
CA ALA A 146 0.14 -10.47 4.96
C ALA A 146 -0.75 -9.70 3.98
N CYS A 147 -2.02 -10.06 3.94
CA CYS A 147 -3.00 -9.48 3.05
C CYS A 147 -3.93 -8.55 3.82
N VAL A 148 -3.80 -7.24 3.61
CA VAL A 148 -4.78 -6.30 4.16
C VAL A 148 -6.02 -6.31 3.30
N VAL A 149 -7.17 -6.55 3.93
CA VAL A 149 -8.48 -6.53 3.30
C VAL A 149 -9.24 -5.32 3.83
N GLY A 150 -9.67 -4.43 2.93
CA GLY A 150 -10.54 -3.32 3.30
C GLY A 150 -11.96 -3.80 3.60
N ASP A 151 -12.66 -3.13 4.48
CA ASP A 151 -14.05 -3.44 4.80
C ASP A 151 -14.99 -3.30 3.59
N GLY A 152 -14.80 -2.24 2.78
CA GLY A 152 -15.52 -2.11 1.52
C GLY A 152 -15.17 -3.19 0.48
N GLU A 153 -13.92 -3.64 0.49
CA GLU A 153 -13.47 -4.77 -0.33
C GLU A 153 -14.12 -6.08 0.15
N ALA A 154 -14.28 -6.25 1.48
CA ALA A 154 -14.88 -7.42 2.08
C ALA A 154 -16.34 -7.65 1.64
N GLU A 155 -17.04 -6.60 1.21
CA GLU A 155 -18.41 -6.67 0.66
C GLU A 155 -18.47 -7.18 -0.78
N THR A 156 -17.32 -7.38 -1.44
CA THR A 156 -17.30 -7.78 -2.86
C THR A 156 -17.42 -9.29 -3.04
N GLY A 157 -18.06 -9.70 -4.14
CA GLY A 157 -18.16 -11.10 -4.53
C GLY A 157 -16.81 -11.78 -4.73
N PRO A 158 -15.85 -11.16 -5.44
CA PRO A 158 -14.50 -11.71 -5.61
C PRO A 158 -13.80 -12.02 -4.29
N LEU A 159 -13.88 -11.13 -3.29
CA LEU A 159 -13.28 -11.41 -1.99
C LEU A 159 -13.99 -12.55 -1.27
N ALA A 160 -15.31 -12.55 -1.26
CA ALA A 160 -16.10 -13.59 -0.62
C ALA A 160 -15.76 -14.98 -1.18
N THR A 161 -15.58 -15.09 -2.49
CA THR A 161 -15.18 -16.35 -3.14
C THR A 161 -13.73 -16.71 -2.90
N SER A 162 -12.85 -15.72 -2.74
CA SER A 162 -11.41 -15.94 -2.51
C SER A 162 -11.11 -16.72 -1.23
N TRP A 163 -11.97 -16.64 -0.22
CA TRP A 163 -11.83 -17.42 1.02
C TRP A 163 -11.80 -18.93 0.77
N HIS A 164 -12.44 -19.41 -0.31
CA HIS A 164 -12.40 -20.83 -0.67
C HIS A 164 -11.01 -21.31 -1.10
N SER A 165 -10.11 -20.40 -1.47
CA SER A 165 -8.72 -20.72 -1.84
C SER A 165 -7.94 -21.33 -0.68
N ASN A 166 -8.35 -21.08 0.56
CA ASN A 166 -7.76 -21.71 1.73
C ASN A 166 -7.78 -23.27 1.69
N LYS A 167 -8.70 -23.84 0.93
CA LYS A 167 -8.78 -25.32 0.76
C LYS A 167 -7.65 -25.90 -0.07
N PHE A 168 -6.96 -25.07 -0.84
CA PHE A 168 -5.87 -25.51 -1.74
C PHE A 168 -4.50 -25.38 -1.09
N VAL A 169 -4.39 -24.64 0.03
CA VAL A 169 -3.13 -24.43 0.74
C VAL A 169 -2.81 -25.68 1.59
N ASN A 170 -1.64 -26.25 1.33
CA ASN A 170 -1.10 -27.36 2.11
C ASN A 170 0.00 -26.86 3.05
N PRO A 171 -0.20 -26.88 4.38
CA PRO A 171 0.75 -26.30 5.33
C PRO A 171 2.13 -27.01 5.38
N GLN A 172 2.30 -28.12 4.66
CA GLN A 172 3.57 -28.80 4.54
C GLN A 172 4.44 -28.29 3.37
N HIS A 173 3.82 -27.65 2.38
CA HIS A 173 4.46 -27.27 1.13
C HIS A 173 4.24 -25.83 0.76
N ASP A 174 3.24 -25.19 1.33
CA ASP A 174 2.82 -23.82 1.02
C ASP A 174 3.05 -22.90 2.22
N GLY A 175 3.12 -21.60 1.93
CA GLY A 175 3.22 -20.56 2.92
C GLY A 175 1.90 -20.29 3.66
N VAL A 176 1.92 -19.28 4.51
CA VAL A 176 0.78 -18.85 5.31
C VAL A 176 0.22 -17.55 4.79
N VAL A 177 -1.09 -17.49 4.59
CA VAL A 177 -1.79 -16.23 4.34
C VAL A 177 -2.34 -15.69 5.64
N LEU A 178 -1.94 -14.46 5.99
CA LEU A 178 -2.42 -13.70 7.14
C LEU A 178 -3.37 -12.59 6.66
N PRO A 179 -4.70 -12.82 6.64
CA PRO A 179 -5.62 -11.76 6.30
C PRO A 179 -5.77 -10.79 7.47
N ILE A 180 -5.72 -9.49 7.19
CA ILE A 180 -5.87 -8.42 8.17
C ILE A 180 -7.01 -7.52 7.72
N LEU A 181 -8.13 -7.53 8.44
CA LEU A 181 -9.25 -6.65 8.14
C LEU A 181 -8.93 -5.23 8.60
N HIS A 182 -8.92 -4.30 7.65
CA HIS A 182 -8.85 -2.87 7.92
C HIS A 182 -10.26 -2.30 7.96
N LEU A 183 -10.84 -2.29 9.13
CA LEU A 183 -12.21 -1.84 9.38
C LEU A 183 -12.22 -0.36 9.78
N ASN A 184 -12.53 0.52 8.84
CA ASN A 184 -12.70 1.94 9.08
C ASN A 184 -14.15 2.45 8.89
N GLY A 185 -15.08 1.59 8.51
CA GLY A 185 -16.49 1.90 8.35
C GLY A 185 -16.84 2.63 7.05
N TYR A 186 -15.87 2.81 6.15
CA TYR A 186 -16.07 3.55 4.91
C TYR A 186 -15.46 2.87 3.70
N LYS A 187 -16.18 2.92 2.59
CA LYS A 187 -15.65 2.82 1.22
C LYS A 187 -15.01 4.17 0.87
N ILE A 188 -14.60 4.39 -0.39
CA ILE A 188 -13.99 5.67 -0.80
C ILE A 188 -14.90 6.87 -0.44
N ALA A 189 -16.21 6.77 -0.67
CA ALA A 189 -17.15 7.89 -0.48
C ALA A 189 -18.41 7.53 0.31
N ASN A 190 -18.62 6.28 0.65
CA ASN A 190 -19.83 5.80 1.32
C ASN A 190 -19.50 4.95 2.55
N PRO A 191 -20.36 4.90 3.56
CA PRO A 191 -20.22 3.95 4.65
C PRO A 191 -20.30 2.51 4.15
N THR A 192 -19.67 1.60 4.85
CA THR A 192 -19.80 0.15 4.66
C THR A 192 -21.11 -0.36 5.26
N VAL A 193 -21.48 -1.58 4.91
CA VAL A 193 -22.68 -2.24 5.47
C VAL A 193 -22.42 -2.76 6.87
N LEU A 194 -21.15 -3.02 7.23
CA LEU A 194 -20.72 -3.54 8.52
C LEU A 194 -20.48 -2.41 9.53
#